data_a0a3d8f8a65c3606ebbfa60133973f99
#
_entry.id   a0a3d8f8a65c3606ebbfa60133973f99
#
_cell.length_a   1.000
_cell.length_b   1.000
_cell.length_c   1.000
_cell.angle_alpha   90.00
_cell.angle_beta   90.00
_cell.angle_gamma   90.00
#
_symmetry.space_group_name_H-M   'P 1'
#
loop_
_entity.id
_entity.type
_entity.pdbx_description
1 polymer ?
#
loop_
_entity_poly.entity_id
_entity_poly.type
_entity_poly.pdbx_seq_one_letter_code
_entity_poly.pdbx_strand_id
1 'polypeptide(L)'
;MANLIPPHGGKGLTCCLLEGAELEAEKKKAEGLKKVSISPREKGDLIMMGIGGFSPLTGFMTRADWKGVCENFLMADGTFWPIPVTLSASKEDADAISEGEEIALYDAEGDEIMATMTVTEKFEMTEADKKFECEKVYMGEGTATAEEFWKIAKDDHPGVQMVMEQKDISLAGPVKV
;
A
#
# COMPACT_ATOMS: atom_id res chain seq x y z
N MET A 1 -7.42 15.35 -32.66
CA MET A 1 -7.10 15.14 -31.24
C MET A 1 -6.26 13.89 -31.16
N ALA A 2 -5.12 13.93 -30.48
CA ALA A 2 -4.33 12.73 -30.27
C ALA A 2 -5.17 11.73 -29.46
N ASN A 3 -5.28 10.47 -29.90
CA ASN A 3 -5.86 9.41 -29.09
C ASN A 3 -4.91 9.14 -27.93
N LEU A 4 -5.26 9.62 -26.75
CA LEU A 4 -4.53 9.28 -25.53
C LEU A 4 -4.73 7.80 -25.23
N ILE A 5 -3.70 7.15 -24.74
CA ILE A 5 -3.81 5.79 -24.19
C ILE A 5 -4.72 5.86 -22.96
N PRO A 6 -5.74 4.98 -22.85
CA PRO A 6 -6.61 4.98 -21.66
C PRO A 6 -5.78 4.66 -20.40
N PRO A 7 -6.20 5.14 -19.23
CA PRO A 7 -5.57 4.78 -17.97
C PRO A 7 -5.54 3.26 -17.77
N HIS A 8 -4.55 2.78 -17.00
CA HIS A 8 -4.44 1.37 -16.64
C HIS A 8 -5.73 0.84 -15.99
N GLY A 9 -6.08 -0.41 -16.27
CA GLY A 9 -7.34 -1.03 -15.80
C GLY A 9 -8.55 -0.70 -16.68
N GLY A 10 -8.41 0.09 -17.76
CA GLY A 10 -9.47 0.36 -18.73
C GLY A 10 -10.62 1.25 -18.23
N LYS A 11 -10.52 1.73 -16.98
CA LYS A 11 -11.45 2.70 -16.37
C LYS A 11 -10.87 4.11 -16.50
N GLY A 12 -11.63 5.14 -16.11
CA GLY A 12 -11.12 6.51 -16.03
C GLY A 12 -9.96 6.64 -15.05
N LEU A 13 -9.27 7.78 -15.07
CA LEU A 13 -8.22 8.08 -14.09
C LEU A 13 -8.82 8.08 -12.68
N THR A 14 -8.23 7.34 -11.76
CA THR A 14 -8.63 7.26 -10.35
C THR A 14 -7.72 8.17 -9.53
N CYS A 15 -8.20 9.37 -9.18
CA CYS A 15 -7.50 10.31 -8.32
C CYS A 15 -8.13 10.30 -6.93
N CYS A 16 -7.33 10.04 -5.90
CA CYS A 16 -7.79 10.03 -4.52
C CYS A 16 -7.60 11.40 -3.83
N LEU A 17 -7.04 12.40 -4.53
CA LEU A 17 -6.81 13.75 -4.03
C LEU A 17 -8.14 14.49 -3.87
N LEU A 18 -8.34 15.05 -2.68
CA LEU A 18 -9.47 15.94 -2.39
C LEU A 18 -9.12 17.39 -2.70
N GLU A 19 -10.11 18.16 -3.07
CA GLU A 19 -9.96 19.60 -3.34
C GLU A 19 -11.08 20.43 -2.72
N GLY A 20 -10.81 21.72 -2.52
CA GLY A 20 -11.81 22.70 -2.10
C GLY A 20 -12.50 22.35 -0.79
N ALA A 21 -13.84 22.42 -0.78
CA ALA A 21 -14.64 22.25 0.43
C ALA A 21 -14.58 20.81 0.99
N GLU A 22 -14.40 19.81 0.13
CA GLU A 22 -14.26 18.41 0.55
C GLU A 22 -12.96 18.17 1.30
N LEU A 23 -11.86 18.76 0.82
CA LEU A 23 -10.56 18.73 1.50
C LEU A 23 -10.64 19.36 2.90
N GLU A 24 -11.24 20.54 3.00
CA GLU A 24 -11.36 21.23 4.30
C GLU A 24 -12.23 20.48 5.31
N ALA A 25 -13.30 19.84 4.83
CA ALA A 25 -14.15 19.00 5.67
C ALA A 25 -13.40 17.76 6.15
N GLU A 26 -12.64 17.09 5.26
CA GLU A 26 -11.89 15.89 5.58
C GLU A 26 -10.72 16.19 6.52
N LYS A 27 -9.99 17.29 6.34
CA LYS A 27 -8.95 17.76 7.27
C LYS A 27 -9.48 17.94 8.67
N LYS A 28 -10.60 18.63 8.81
CA LYS A 28 -11.24 18.84 10.13
C LYS A 28 -11.66 17.51 10.79
N LYS A 29 -12.19 16.59 9.99
CA LYS A 29 -12.56 15.25 10.48
C LYS A 29 -11.32 14.48 10.94
N ALA A 30 -10.26 14.51 10.16
CA ALA A 30 -9.01 13.78 10.39
C ALA A 30 -8.32 14.13 11.72
N GLU A 31 -8.49 15.37 12.20
CA GLU A 31 -7.94 15.80 13.51
C GLU A 31 -8.46 14.95 14.68
N GLY A 32 -9.69 14.42 14.59
CA GLY A 32 -10.33 13.59 15.60
C GLY A 32 -10.14 12.09 15.41
N LEU A 33 -9.50 11.65 14.33
CA LEU A 33 -9.31 10.23 14.04
C LEU A 33 -8.05 9.66 14.73
N LYS A 34 -8.04 8.34 14.92
CA LYS A 34 -6.83 7.63 15.33
C LYS A 34 -5.75 7.79 14.27
N LYS A 35 -4.56 8.14 14.70
CA LYS A 35 -3.42 8.32 13.80
C LYS A 35 -2.62 7.03 13.68
N VAL A 36 -2.33 6.65 12.46
CA VAL A 36 -1.39 5.57 12.12
C VAL A 36 -0.20 6.19 11.39
N SER A 37 0.99 6.03 11.95
CA SER A 37 2.21 6.55 11.34
C SER A 37 2.61 5.74 10.12
N ILE A 38 2.82 6.45 9.01
CA ILE A 38 3.26 5.90 7.72
C ILE A 38 4.77 6.04 7.52
N SER A 39 5.34 5.12 6.75
CA SER A 39 6.73 5.18 6.29
C SER A 39 6.88 6.12 5.09
N PRO A 40 8.12 6.54 4.74
CA PRO A 40 8.38 7.32 3.52
C PRO A 40 7.90 6.63 2.23
N ARG A 41 7.93 5.29 2.16
CA ARG A 41 7.37 4.52 1.05
C ARG A 41 5.85 4.69 0.96
N GLU A 42 5.16 4.45 2.07
CA GLU A 42 3.70 4.58 2.13
C GLU A 42 3.22 6.01 1.86
N LYS A 43 4.02 7.01 2.27
CA LYS A 43 3.80 8.42 1.86
C LYS A 43 3.89 8.58 0.35
N GLY A 44 4.91 8.01 -0.29
CA GLY A 44 5.04 8.00 -1.75
C GLY A 44 3.85 7.33 -2.44
N ASP A 45 3.38 6.20 -1.92
CA ASP A 45 2.20 5.49 -2.42
C ASP A 45 0.93 6.35 -2.34
N LEU A 46 0.72 7.07 -1.24
CA LEU A 46 -0.40 8.03 -1.09
C LEU A 46 -0.34 9.15 -2.13
N ILE A 47 0.84 9.72 -2.37
CA ILE A 47 1.01 10.75 -3.40
C ILE A 47 0.63 10.20 -4.77
N MET A 48 1.11 9.00 -5.11
CA MET A 48 0.78 8.35 -6.38
C MET A 48 -0.71 8.04 -6.53
N MET A 49 -1.38 7.59 -5.46
CA MET A 49 -2.83 7.40 -5.46
C MET A 49 -3.56 8.74 -5.57
N GLY A 50 -3.10 9.78 -4.87
CA GLY A 50 -3.66 11.12 -4.90
C GLY A 50 -3.73 11.68 -6.33
N ILE A 51 -2.63 11.67 -7.05
CA ILE A 51 -2.54 12.21 -8.43
C ILE A 51 -3.04 11.25 -9.52
N GLY A 52 -3.51 10.06 -9.15
CA GLY A 52 -4.00 9.04 -10.09
C GLY A 52 -2.90 8.24 -10.77
N GLY A 53 -1.64 8.36 -10.34
CA GLY A 53 -0.50 7.61 -10.88
C GLY A 53 -0.60 6.10 -10.63
N PHE A 54 -1.37 5.69 -9.62
CA PHE A 54 -1.65 4.30 -9.31
C PHE A 54 -3.05 3.84 -9.73
N SER A 55 -3.67 4.52 -10.73
CA SER A 55 -4.95 4.05 -11.27
C SER A 55 -4.85 2.56 -11.71
N PRO A 56 -5.81 1.69 -11.38
CA PRO A 56 -7.11 2.01 -10.78
C PRO A 56 -7.18 1.87 -9.26
N LEU A 57 -6.06 1.82 -8.53
CA LEU A 57 -6.08 1.70 -7.08
C LEU A 57 -6.79 2.87 -6.42
N THR A 58 -7.63 2.57 -5.44
CA THR A 58 -8.32 3.54 -4.59
C THR A 58 -7.76 3.59 -3.17
N GLY A 59 -6.78 2.74 -2.87
CA GLY A 59 -6.19 2.62 -1.54
C GLY A 59 -5.23 1.43 -1.43
N PHE A 60 -4.94 1.03 -0.21
CA PHE A 60 -4.03 -0.07 0.07
C PHE A 60 -4.70 -1.44 -0.12
N MET A 61 -3.92 -2.38 -0.65
CA MET A 61 -4.37 -3.69 -1.10
C MET A 61 -4.85 -4.60 0.03
N THR A 62 -5.91 -5.37 -0.27
CA THR A 62 -6.39 -6.47 0.56
C THR A 62 -5.41 -7.65 0.55
N ARG A 63 -5.61 -8.61 1.47
CA ARG A 63 -4.83 -9.88 1.46
C ARG A 63 -4.96 -10.61 0.13
N ALA A 64 -6.15 -10.58 -0.48
CA ALA A 64 -6.39 -11.24 -1.76
C ALA A 64 -5.64 -10.57 -2.90
N ASP A 65 -5.62 -9.22 -2.95
CA ASP A 65 -4.86 -8.46 -3.94
C ASP A 65 -3.36 -8.68 -3.76
N TRP A 66 -2.85 -8.53 -2.53
CA TRP A 66 -1.45 -8.77 -2.20
C TRP A 66 -0.99 -10.14 -2.69
N LYS A 67 -1.77 -11.19 -2.38
CA LYS A 67 -1.43 -12.56 -2.75
C LYS A 67 -1.44 -12.74 -4.27
N GLY A 68 -2.47 -12.27 -4.94
CA GLY A 68 -2.61 -12.37 -6.40
C GLY A 68 -1.50 -11.62 -7.14
N VAL A 69 -1.12 -10.45 -6.66
CA VAL A 69 -0.01 -9.66 -7.19
C VAL A 69 1.31 -10.41 -7.03
N CYS A 70 1.61 -10.95 -5.84
CA CYS A 70 2.82 -11.74 -5.61
C CYS A 70 2.88 -13.02 -6.48
N GLU A 71 1.76 -13.73 -6.64
CA GLU A 71 1.73 -15.01 -7.35
C GLU A 71 1.70 -14.85 -8.88
N ASN A 72 0.92 -13.89 -9.38
CA ASN A 72 0.53 -13.84 -10.79
C ASN A 72 0.60 -12.44 -11.39
N PHE A 73 1.04 -11.42 -10.66
CA PHE A 73 0.97 -10.01 -11.05
C PHE A 73 -0.46 -9.53 -11.34
N LEU A 74 -1.46 -10.10 -10.64
CA LEU A 74 -2.86 -9.78 -10.83
C LEU A 74 -3.53 -9.46 -9.49
N MET A 75 -4.25 -8.35 -9.42
CA MET A 75 -5.18 -8.09 -8.33
C MET A 75 -6.36 -9.07 -8.36
N ALA A 76 -7.14 -9.13 -7.30
CA ALA A 76 -8.28 -10.04 -7.17
C ALA A 76 -9.34 -9.87 -8.29
N ASP A 77 -9.46 -8.67 -8.86
CA ASP A 77 -10.34 -8.37 -10.00
C ASP A 77 -9.73 -8.74 -11.37
N GLY A 78 -8.51 -9.30 -11.39
CA GLY A 78 -7.79 -9.67 -12.60
C GLY A 78 -7.01 -8.54 -13.27
N THR A 79 -6.97 -7.34 -12.68
CA THR A 79 -6.15 -6.24 -13.17
C THR A 79 -4.67 -6.52 -12.94
N PHE A 80 -3.85 -6.38 -13.99
CA PHE A 80 -2.40 -6.53 -13.86
C PHE A 80 -1.82 -5.47 -12.91
N TRP A 81 -0.98 -5.92 -11.97
CA TRP A 81 -0.26 -5.04 -11.06
C TRP A 81 1.09 -5.65 -10.66
N PRO A 82 2.22 -4.95 -10.82
CA PRO A 82 3.53 -5.58 -10.75
C PRO A 82 4.12 -5.75 -9.35
N ILE A 83 3.64 -4.97 -8.36
CA ILE A 83 4.22 -4.94 -7.02
C ILE A 83 3.12 -4.65 -5.98
N PRO A 84 3.13 -5.30 -4.81
CA PRO A 84 2.17 -4.98 -3.75
C PRO A 84 2.25 -3.53 -3.27
N VAL A 85 1.08 -2.92 -3.02
CA VAL A 85 0.92 -1.60 -2.42
C VAL A 85 0.18 -1.78 -1.10
N THR A 86 0.92 -1.85 0.00
CA THR A 86 0.41 -2.21 1.33
C THR A 86 0.75 -1.15 2.37
N LEU A 87 -0.11 -1.01 3.37
CA LEU A 87 0.09 -0.17 4.56
C LEU A 87 0.37 -1.06 5.76
N SER A 88 1.49 -0.83 6.44
CA SER A 88 1.86 -1.60 7.62
C SER A 88 1.58 -0.85 8.92
N ALA A 89 1.05 -1.55 9.92
CA ALA A 89 0.76 -1.03 11.26
C ALA A 89 1.37 -1.92 12.34
N SER A 90 1.68 -1.31 13.49
CA SER A 90 2.04 -2.08 14.67
C SER A 90 0.84 -2.91 15.15
N LYS A 91 1.11 -3.99 15.88
CA LYS A 91 0.03 -4.77 16.49
C LYS A 91 -0.80 -3.92 17.43
N GLU A 92 -0.19 -3.01 18.18
CA GLU A 92 -0.87 -2.11 19.11
C GLU A 92 -1.85 -1.18 18.36
N ASP A 93 -1.39 -0.52 17.28
CA ASP A 93 -2.25 0.33 16.45
C ASP A 93 -3.40 -0.47 15.84
N ALA A 94 -3.09 -1.64 15.28
CA ALA A 94 -4.08 -2.49 14.62
C ALA A 94 -5.12 -3.08 15.59
N ASP A 95 -4.73 -3.44 16.81
CA ASP A 95 -5.65 -3.93 17.84
C ASP A 95 -6.60 -2.82 18.33
N ALA A 96 -6.18 -1.56 18.27
CA ALA A 96 -7.00 -0.41 18.61
C ALA A 96 -7.99 0.01 17.52
N ILE A 97 -7.88 -0.52 16.30
CA ILE A 97 -8.68 -0.16 15.13
C ILE A 97 -9.62 -1.32 14.78
N SER A 98 -10.87 -1.01 14.46
CA SER A 98 -11.86 -1.98 13.97
C SER A 98 -12.02 -1.89 12.44
N GLU A 99 -12.38 -3.00 11.80
CA GLU A 99 -12.82 -2.95 10.41
C GLU A 99 -14.09 -2.10 10.29
N GLY A 100 -14.17 -1.28 9.25
CA GLY A 100 -15.16 -0.24 9.06
C GLY A 100 -14.81 1.10 9.71
N GLU A 101 -13.77 1.17 10.53
CA GLU A 101 -13.33 2.41 11.18
C GLU A 101 -12.52 3.28 10.22
N GLU A 102 -12.69 4.60 10.34
CA GLU A 102 -11.84 5.57 9.63
C GLU A 102 -10.64 5.95 10.51
N ILE A 103 -9.48 6.06 9.90
CA ILE A 103 -8.20 6.43 10.52
C ILE A 103 -7.54 7.56 9.76
N ALA A 104 -6.63 8.28 10.42
CA ALA A 104 -5.76 9.27 9.80
C ALA A 104 -4.37 8.69 9.56
N LEU A 105 -3.86 8.81 8.35
CA LEU A 105 -2.51 8.41 7.96
C LEU A 105 -1.57 9.60 8.18
N TYR A 106 -0.63 9.43 9.11
CA TYR A 106 0.17 10.51 9.65
C TYR A 106 1.66 10.34 9.27
N ASP A 107 2.19 11.37 8.63
CA ASP A 107 3.63 11.52 8.39
C ASP A 107 4.28 12.14 9.61
N ALA A 108 5.01 11.33 10.38
CA ALA A 108 5.70 11.79 11.58
C ALA A 108 6.91 12.70 11.27
N GLU A 109 7.50 12.60 10.09
CA GLU A 109 8.63 13.41 9.67
C GLU A 109 8.19 14.82 9.25
N GLY A 110 7.08 14.92 8.53
CA GLY A 110 6.47 16.19 8.12
C GLY A 110 5.54 16.80 9.16
N ASP A 111 5.21 16.07 10.24
CA ASP A 111 4.21 16.46 11.26
C ASP A 111 2.84 16.82 10.65
N GLU A 112 2.38 16.00 9.71
CA GLU A 112 1.13 16.28 9.00
C GLU A 112 0.30 15.01 8.75
N ILE A 113 -1.03 15.19 8.66
CA ILE A 113 -1.94 14.13 8.20
C ILE A 113 -1.96 14.18 6.67
N MET A 114 -1.56 13.08 6.03
CA MET A 114 -1.49 12.95 4.58
C MET A 114 -2.78 12.48 3.94
N ALA A 115 -3.55 11.67 4.67
CA ALA A 115 -4.78 11.07 4.14
C ALA A 115 -5.68 10.57 5.28
N THR A 116 -6.95 10.30 4.94
CA THR A 116 -7.79 9.42 5.74
C THR A 116 -8.01 8.10 5.00
N MET A 117 -8.28 7.05 5.74
CA MET A 117 -8.54 5.71 5.22
C MET A 117 -9.67 5.04 5.96
N THR A 118 -10.59 4.39 5.24
CA THR A 118 -11.55 3.45 5.84
C THR A 118 -10.94 2.06 5.84
N VAL A 119 -10.70 1.49 7.02
CA VAL A 119 -10.11 0.15 7.14
C VAL A 119 -11.16 -0.90 6.79
N THR A 120 -10.98 -1.60 5.67
CA THR A 120 -11.90 -2.65 5.23
C THR A 120 -11.44 -4.05 5.60
N GLU A 121 -10.13 -4.23 5.81
CA GLU A 121 -9.53 -5.50 6.19
C GLU A 121 -8.26 -5.27 6.99
N LYS A 122 -8.01 -6.15 7.95
CA LYS A 122 -6.73 -6.25 8.68
C LYS A 122 -6.20 -7.67 8.54
N PHE A 123 -4.93 -7.82 8.19
CA PHE A 123 -4.32 -9.14 8.08
C PHE A 123 -2.89 -9.16 8.56
N GLU A 124 -2.48 -10.29 9.15
CA GLU A 124 -1.11 -10.50 9.59
C GLU A 124 -0.19 -10.76 8.40
N MET A 125 0.98 -10.14 8.44
CA MET A 125 2.11 -10.37 7.54
C MET A 125 3.19 -11.11 8.32
N THR A 126 3.13 -12.44 8.27
CA THR A 126 4.14 -13.29 8.93
C THR A 126 5.51 -13.14 8.27
N GLU A 127 6.58 -13.56 8.95
CA GLU A 127 7.91 -13.62 8.34
C GLU A 127 7.92 -14.47 7.06
N ALA A 128 7.11 -15.54 7.02
CA ALA A 128 6.97 -16.37 5.82
C ALA A 128 6.28 -15.62 4.68
N ASP A 129 5.27 -14.79 4.97
CA ASP A 129 4.61 -13.93 3.97
C ASP A 129 5.59 -12.89 3.40
N LYS A 130 6.35 -12.22 4.26
CA LYS A 130 7.38 -11.24 3.85
C LYS A 130 8.45 -11.89 2.96
N LYS A 131 8.92 -13.09 3.33
CA LYS A 131 9.87 -13.85 2.50
C LYS A 131 9.25 -14.24 1.17
N PHE A 132 8.01 -14.73 1.18
CA PHE A 132 7.28 -15.06 -0.04
C PHE A 132 7.15 -13.86 -0.98
N GLU A 133 6.77 -12.68 -0.48
CA GLU A 133 6.73 -11.45 -1.25
C GLU A 133 8.10 -11.13 -1.85
N CYS A 134 9.17 -11.16 -1.05
CA CYS A 134 10.52 -10.89 -1.53
C CYS A 134 10.94 -11.84 -2.66
N GLU A 135 10.69 -13.12 -2.51
CA GLU A 135 11.02 -14.11 -3.53
C GLU A 135 10.22 -13.91 -4.83
N LYS A 136 8.94 -13.59 -4.70
CA LYS A 136 8.07 -13.39 -5.87
C LYS A 136 8.32 -12.09 -6.61
N VAL A 137 8.61 -11.02 -5.87
CA VAL A 137 8.74 -9.68 -6.45
C VAL A 137 10.18 -9.38 -6.92
N TYR A 138 11.18 -9.84 -6.16
CA TYR A 138 12.58 -9.42 -6.40
C TYR A 138 13.49 -10.53 -6.90
N MET A 139 13.11 -11.80 -6.78
CA MET A 139 13.89 -12.89 -7.33
C MET A 139 13.60 -13.01 -8.85
N GLY A 140 14.51 -12.53 -9.67
CA GLY A 140 14.40 -12.60 -11.14
C GLY A 140 14.48 -14.02 -11.69
N GLU A 141 13.96 -14.23 -12.89
CA GLU A 141 14.18 -15.45 -13.66
C GLU A 141 15.68 -15.65 -13.87
N GLY A 142 16.18 -16.85 -13.55
CA GLY A 142 17.59 -17.21 -13.66
C GLY A 142 18.41 -17.07 -12.37
N THR A 143 17.81 -16.61 -11.26
CA THR A 143 18.39 -16.79 -9.94
C THR A 143 18.27 -18.27 -9.58
N ALA A 144 19.38 -18.92 -9.32
CA ALA A 144 19.42 -20.38 -9.33
C ALA A 144 18.56 -21.04 -8.23
N THR A 145 18.51 -20.45 -7.04
CA THR A 145 17.71 -20.95 -5.91
C THR A 145 17.31 -19.84 -4.95
N ALA A 146 16.24 -20.04 -4.17
CA ALA A 146 15.86 -19.12 -3.09
C ALA A 146 17.02 -18.95 -2.08
N GLU A 147 17.79 -20.00 -1.79
CA GLU A 147 18.93 -19.93 -0.88
C GLU A 147 20.03 -18.98 -1.40
N GLU A 148 20.32 -19.01 -2.68
CA GLU A 148 21.30 -18.10 -3.29
C GLU A 148 20.77 -16.65 -3.33
N PHE A 149 19.48 -16.47 -3.63
CA PHE A 149 18.84 -15.17 -3.55
C PHE A 149 18.99 -14.57 -2.14
N TRP A 150 18.64 -15.32 -1.09
CA TRP A 150 18.70 -14.83 0.29
C TRP A 150 20.13 -14.55 0.80
N LYS A 151 21.14 -15.25 0.28
CA LYS A 151 22.55 -14.95 0.63
C LYS A 151 23.00 -13.55 0.21
N ILE A 152 22.40 -13.02 -0.87
CA ILE A 152 22.77 -11.73 -1.44
C ILE A 152 21.74 -10.66 -1.06
N ALA A 153 20.46 -10.95 -1.26
CA ALA A 153 19.40 -9.96 -1.18
C ALA A 153 19.13 -9.44 0.23
N LYS A 154 19.39 -10.24 1.27
CA LYS A 154 19.14 -9.86 2.66
C LYS A 154 19.88 -8.59 3.06
N ASP A 155 21.13 -8.45 2.65
CA ASP A 155 21.98 -7.36 3.06
C ASP A 155 22.15 -6.28 1.97
N ASP A 156 21.96 -6.63 0.70
CA ASP A 156 22.29 -5.76 -0.43
C ASP A 156 21.07 -5.26 -1.23
N HIS A 157 19.87 -5.84 -1.03
CA HIS A 157 18.70 -5.44 -1.82
C HIS A 157 17.75 -4.53 -1.02
N PRO A 158 17.67 -3.22 -1.36
CA PRO A 158 16.87 -2.27 -0.56
C PRO A 158 15.38 -2.65 -0.45
N GLY A 159 14.77 -3.17 -1.53
CA GLY A 159 13.38 -3.61 -1.51
C GLY A 159 13.13 -4.79 -0.56
N VAL A 160 14.08 -5.74 -0.48
CA VAL A 160 14.00 -6.86 0.46
C VAL A 160 14.09 -6.36 1.91
N GLN A 161 15.03 -5.45 2.19
CA GLN A 161 15.13 -4.83 3.51
C GLN A 161 13.85 -4.11 3.89
N MET A 162 13.27 -3.30 2.99
CA MET A 162 12.02 -2.59 3.24
C MET A 162 10.86 -3.53 3.55
N VAL A 163 10.71 -4.64 2.83
CA VAL A 163 9.63 -5.62 3.09
C VAL A 163 9.86 -6.34 4.42
N MET A 164 11.08 -6.74 4.72
CA MET A 164 11.41 -7.45 5.97
C MET A 164 11.26 -6.56 7.20
N GLU A 165 11.45 -5.25 7.08
CA GLU A 165 11.31 -4.26 8.16
C GLU A 165 9.87 -3.75 8.34
N GLN A 166 8.94 -4.09 7.45
CA GLN A 166 7.53 -3.72 7.62
C GLN A 166 6.98 -4.25 8.94
N LYS A 167 6.08 -3.49 9.54
CA LYS A 167 5.30 -3.93 10.70
C LYS A 167 4.44 -5.15 10.34
N ASP A 168 4.01 -5.90 11.35
CA ASP A 168 3.45 -7.24 11.14
C ASP A 168 1.96 -7.28 10.77
N ILE A 169 1.25 -6.16 10.82
CA ILE A 169 -0.16 -6.10 10.44
C ILE A 169 -0.31 -5.18 9.24
N SER A 170 -0.97 -5.65 8.19
CA SER A 170 -1.40 -4.81 7.07
C SER A 170 -2.82 -4.32 7.27
N LEU A 171 -3.05 -3.05 6.96
CA LEU A 171 -4.36 -2.40 6.92
C LEU A 171 -4.71 -2.13 5.46
N ALA A 172 -5.87 -2.61 5.03
CA ALA A 172 -6.36 -2.41 3.66
C ALA A 172 -7.59 -1.52 3.63
N GLY A 173 -7.75 -0.81 2.53
CA GLY A 173 -8.95 -0.02 2.30
C GLY A 173 -8.72 1.25 1.47
N PRO A 174 -9.81 1.92 1.06
CA PRO A 174 -9.77 3.12 0.26
C PRO A 174 -9.25 4.33 1.05
N VAL A 175 -8.53 5.21 0.36
CA VAL A 175 -7.95 6.44 0.92
C VAL A 175 -8.56 7.69 0.30
N LYS A 176 -8.48 8.80 1.05
CA LYS A 176 -8.72 10.17 0.60
C LYS A 176 -7.48 10.98 0.97
N VAL A 177 -6.82 11.55 -0.01
CA VAL A 177 -5.53 12.25 0.12
C VAL A 177 -5.73 13.75 0.10
#